data_da3ed56bd80a75f3a03da071115b012a
#
_entry.id   da3ed56bd80a75f3a03da071115b012a
#
_cell.length_a   1.000
_cell.length_b   1.000
_cell.length_c   1.000
_cell.angle_alpha   90.00
_cell.angle_beta   90.00
_cell.angle_gamma   90.00
#
_symmetry.space_group_name_H-M   'P 1'
#
loop_
_entity.id
_entity.type
_entity.pdbx_description
1 polymer ?
#
loop_
_entity_poly.entity_id
_entity_poly.type
_entity_poly.pdbx_seq_one_letter_code
_entity_poly.pdbx_strand_id
1 'polypeptide(L)'
;TIDNKVVEKLLETGFVPVLYGDVVLDYDKGFAVLSGDQLVSSLATQLAAERIIIGVDVDGLYTSDPKKDKTAKLVRHINLQELGKMQLGVREATVTDVTGGMLGKISELTPPVEAGISVLIVNALKPDNVYKALKGQRIVGTLIE
;
A
#
# COMPACT_ATOMS: atom_id res chain seq x y z
N THR A 1 2.23 14.30 11.64
CA THR A 1 2.88 14.75 10.37
C THR A 1 4.32 14.27 10.37
N ILE A 2 4.76 13.68 9.27
CA ILE A 2 6.15 13.26 9.08
C ILE A 2 6.88 14.43 8.42
N ASP A 3 8.06 14.79 8.94
CA ASP A 3 8.92 15.80 8.29
C ASP A 3 9.62 15.18 7.08
N ASN A 4 9.23 15.61 5.89
CA ASN A 4 9.71 15.07 4.61
C ASN A 4 10.85 15.90 3.99
N LYS A 5 11.27 17.00 4.59
CA LYS A 5 12.27 17.93 4.01
C LYS A 5 13.59 17.25 3.63
N VAL A 6 14.05 16.31 4.44
CA VAL A 6 15.28 15.56 4.16
C VAL A 6 15.06 14.64 2.95
N VAL A 7 13.90 13.99 2.85
CA VAL A 7 13.54 13.10 1.72
C VAL A 7 13.44 13.91 0.43
N GLU A 8 12.75 15.05 0.44
CA GLU A 8 12.66 15.99 -0.69
C GLU A 8 14.06 16.39 -1.18
N LYS A 9 14.93 16.80 -0.24
CA LYS A 9 16.28 17.22 -0.59
C LYS A 9 17.13 16.11 -1.19
N LEU A 10 16.99 14.89 -0.71
CA LEU A 10 17.64 13.72 -1.29
C LEU A 10 17.17 13.47 -2.72
N LEU A 11 15.86 13.51 -2.95
CA LEU A 11 15.26 13.34 -4.28
C LEU A 11 15.72 14.41 -5.27
N GLU A 12 15.74 15.68 -4.87
CA GLU A 12 16.24 16.80 -5.68
C GLU A 12 17.69 16.62 -6.12
N THR A 13 18.50 15.98 -5.29
CA THR A 13 19.93 15.72 -5.57
C THR A 13 20.16 14.38 -6.29
N GLY A 14 19.09 13.67 -6.69
CA GLY A 14 19.15 12.44 -7.47
C GLY A 14 19.37 11.17 -6.67
N PHE A 15 19.26 11.23 -5.34
CA PHE A 15 19.29 10.02 -4.51
C PHE A 15 17.93 9.31 -4.52
N VAL A 16 17.96 8.00 -4.29
CA VAL A 16 16.78 7.18 -4.01
C VAL A 16 16.77 6.86 -2.52
N PRO A 17 15.97 7.57 -1.69
CA PRO A 17 15.91 7.31 -0.26
C PRO A 17 15.33 5.91 0.00
N VAL A 18 16.00 5.12 0.85
CA VAL A 18 15.51 3.85 1.35
C VAL A 18 15.15 4.02 2.81
N LEU A 19 13.89 3.85 3.13
CA LEU A 19 13.32 4.08 4.46
C LEU A 19 12.68 2.79 4.98
N TYR A 20 12.51 2.68 6.30
CA TYR A 20 11.86 1.56 6.95
C TYR A 20 11.09 2.03 8.19
N GLY A 21 10.12 1.21 8.62
CA GLY A 21 9.39 1.49 9.86
C GLY A 21 10.27 1.26 11.10
N ASP A 22 10.18 2.17 12.08
CA ASP A 22 10.94 2.10 13.33
C ASP A 22 10.22 2.83 14.46
N VAL A 23 10.82 2.83 15.64
CA VAL A 23 10.42 3.69 16.75
C VAL A 23 10.92 5.10 16.46
N VAL A 24 10.00 6.07 16.49
CA VAL A 24 10.28 7.47 16.20
C VAL A 24 9.89 8.35 17.39
N LEU A 25 10.50 9.53 17.48
CA LEU A 25 10.08 10.54 18.44
C LEU A 25 8.71 11.09 18.06
N ASP A 26 7.82 11.16 19.04
CA ASP A 26 6.50 11.75 18.92
C ASP A 26 6.35 12.85 19.97
N TYR A 27 5.94 14.04 19.55
CA TYR A 27 5.89 15.21 20.45
C TYR A 27 4.84 15.08 21.57
N ASP A 28 3.77 14.32 21.32
CA ASP A 28 2.67 14.16 22.29
C ASP A 28 2.88 12.93 23.18
N LYS A 29 3.40 11.84 22.62
CA LYS A 29 3.53 10.53 23.28
C LYS A 29 4.95 10.21 23.75
N GLY A 30 5.93 11.07 23.40
CA GLY A 30 7.35 10.85 23.60
C GLY A 30 7.97 9.96 22.52
N PHE A 31 7.36 8.81 22.24
CA PHE A 31 7.74 7.94 21.10
C PHE A 31 6.53 7.17 20.58
N ALA A 32 6.61 6.78 19.32
CA ALA A 32 5.61 5.97 18.63
C ALA A 32 6.28 4.98 17.66
N VAL A 33 5.59 3.92 17.31
CA VAL A 33 6.01 3.02 16.22
C VAL A 33 5.42 3.53 14.94
N LEU A 34 6.29 3.84 13.97
CA LEU A 34 5.91 4.22 12.61
C LEU A 34 6.11 3.03 11.69
N SER A 35 5.03 2.51 11.10
CA SER A 35 5.10 1.40 10.15
C SER A 35 5.56 1.86 8.76
N GLY A 36 6.12 0.94 7.97
CA GLY A 36 6.46 1.21 6.57
C GLY A 36 5.23 1.58 5.73
N ASP A 37 4.06 1.02 6.03
CA ASP A 37 2.80 1.33 5.34
C ASP A 37 2.34 2.77 5.63
N GLN A 38 2.45 3.23 6.89
CA GLN A 38 2.19 4.62 7.28
C GLN A 38 3.18 5.59 6.64
N LEU A 39 4.44 5.19 6.59
CA LEU A 39 5.50 6.00 6.00
C LEU A 39 5.26 6.21 4.50
N VAL A 40 4.99 5.14 3.73
CA VAL A 40 4.74 5.24 2.29
C VAL A 40 3.47 6.04 1.99
N SER A 41 2.40 5.84 2.76
CA SER A 41 1.14 6.59 2.62
C SER A 41 1.36 8.09 2.82
N SER A 42 2.02 8.46 3.91
CA SER A 42 2.31 9.87 4.25
C SER A 42 3.22 10.54 3.22
N LEU A 43 4.31 9.89 2.83
CA LEU A 43 5.25 10.43 1.85
C LEU A 43 4.64 10.53 0.45
N ALA A 44 3.90 9.53 0.01
CA ALA A 44 3.26 9.57 -1.29
C ALA A 44 2.30 10.76 -1.42
N THR A 45 1.50 11.00 -0.37
CA THR A 45 0.56 12.14 -0.35
C THR A 45 1.31 13.48 -0.31
N GLN A 46 2.33 13.63 0.55
CA GLN A 46 3.08 14.86 0.70
C GLN A 46 3.92 15.22 -0.53
N LEU A 47 4.50 14.21 -1.19
CA LEU A 47 5.34 14.38 -2.38
C LEU A 47 4.56 14.32 -3.70
N ALA A 48 3.23 14.20 -3.64
CA ALA A 48 2.35 14.04 -4.80
C ALA A 48 2.85 12.93 -5.75
N ALA A 49 3.11 11.74 -5.20
CA ALA A 49 3.61 10.61 -5.99
C ALA A 49 2.61 10.22 -7.10
N GLU A 50 3.10 9.77 -8.24
CA GLU A 50 2.24 9.28 -9.32
C GLU A 50 1.50 7.98 -8.93
N ARG A 51 2.16 7.12 -8.18
CA ARG A 51 1.63 5.81 -7.74
C ARG A 51 2.39 5.25 -6.56
N ILE A 52 1.76 4.32 -5.86
CA ILE A 52 2.38 3.47 -4.84
C ILE A 52 2.44 2.04 -5.36
N ILE A 53 3.55 1.34 -5.10
CA ILE A 53 3.67 -0.09 -5.39
C ILE A 53 3.94 -0.81 -4.08
N ILE A 54 3.05 -1.73 -3.72
CA ILE A 54 3.16 -2.57 -2.53
C ILE A 54 3.57 -3.98 -2.94
N GLY A 55 4.76 -4.38 -2.51
CA GLY A 55 5.26 -5.74 -2.68
C GLY A 55 4.76 -6.66 -1.56
N VAL A 56 4.11 -7.76 -1.93
CA VAL A 56 3.64 -8.81 -1.01
C VAL A 56 4.09 -10.19 -1.50
N ASP A 57 3.81 -11.24 -0.74
CA ASP A 57 4.19 -12.63 -1.06
C ASP A 57 3.11 -13.42 -1.83
N VAL A 58 2.03 -12.74 -2.25
CA VAL A 58 0.94 -13.26 -3.07
C VAL A 58 0.69 -12.33 -4.27
N ASP A 59 -0.11 -12.74 -5.25
CA ASP A 59 -0.28 -11.98 -6.50
C ASP A 59 -1.10 -10.68 -6.36
N GLY A 60 -1.58 -10.36 -5.18
CA GLY A 60 -2.40 -9.19 -4.88
C GLY A 60 -3.41 -9.50 -3.78
N LEU A 61 -4.54 -8.79 -3.76
CA LEU A 61 -5.65 -9.08 -2.86
C LEU A 61 -6.51 -10.22 -3.40
N TYR A 62 -6.97 -11.08 -2.51
CA TYR A 62 -7.84 -12.20 -2.81
C TYR A 62 -9.14 -12.13 -2.02
N THR A 63 -10.17 -12.79 -2.51
CA THR A 63 -11.47 -12.90 -1.83
C THR A 63 -11.41 -13.63 -0.48
N SER A 64 -10.38 -14.46 -0.29
CA SER A 64 -10.04 -15.18 0.95
C SER A 64 -8.54 -15.50 0.95
N ASP A 65 -7.99 -16.03 2.04
CA ASP A 65 -6.56 -16.37 2.11
C ASP A 65 -6.21 -17.49 1.09
N PRO A 66 -5.46 -17.18 0.00
CA PRO A 66 -5.16 -18.17 -1.04
C PRO A 66 -4.25 -19.31 -0.55
N LYS A 67 -3.60 -19.16 0.61
CA LYS A 67 -2.79 -20.23 1.22
C LYS A 67 -3.65 -21.27 1.93
N LYS A 68 -4.86 -20.91 2.33
CA LYS A 68 -5.81 -21.77 3.07
C LYS A 68 -6.99 -22.21 2.20
N ASP A 69 -7.46 -21.33 1.32
CA ASP A 69 -8.62 -21.55 0.47
C ASP A 69 -8.22 -21.58 -1.00
N LYS A 70 -8.28 -22.76 -1.62
CA LYS A 70 -7.98 -22.97 -3.04
C LYS A 70 -9.01 -22.34 -3.98
N THR A 71 -10.18 -21.94 -3.47
CA THR A 71 -11.23 -21.25 -4.23
C THR A 71 -11.07 -19.74 -4.24
N ALA A 72 -10.10 -19.20 -3.48
CA ALA A 72 -9.78 -17.79 -3.42
C ALA A 72 -9.49 -17.21 -4.81
N LYS A 73 -10.14 -16.11 -5.13
CA LYS A 73 -9.99 -15.42 -6.42
C LYS A 73 -9.23 -14.12 -6.25
N LEU A 74 -8.28 -13.86 -7.14
CA LEU A 74 -7.57 -12.59 -7.19
C LEU A 74 -8.54 -11.45 -7.56
N VAL A 75 -8.60 -10.42 -6.73
CA VAL A 75 -9.32 -9.18 -6.99
C VAL A 75 -8.37 -8.27 -7.78
N ARG A 76 -8.70 -7.99 -9.03
CA ARG A 76 -7.80 -7.25 -9.93
C ARG A 76 -7.92 -5.74 -9.78
N HIS A 77 -9.08 -5.25 -9.36
CA HIS A 77 -9.36 -3.83 -9.24
C HIS A 77 -10.27 -3.59 -8.03
N ILE A 78 -10.01 -2.51 -7.31
CA ILE A 78 -10.81 -2.03 -6.18
C ILE A 78 -10.94 -0.52 -6.34
N ASN A 79 -12.17 -0.02 -6.38
CA ASN A 79 -12.42 1.42 -6.37
C ASN A 79 -12.55 1.97 -4.94
N LEU A 80 -12.56 3.29 -4.82
CA LEU A 80 -12.61 3.99 -3.52
C LEU A 80 -13.85 3.61 -2.69
N GLN A 81 -15.01 3.36 -3.32
CA GLN A 81 -16.22 2.95 -2.61
C GLN A 81 -16.10 1.54 -2.03
N GLU A 82 -15.52 0.62 -2.78
CA GLU A 82 -15.25 -0.75 -2.32
C GLU A 82 -14.22 -0.76 -1.21
N LEU A 83 -13.18 0.08 -1.33
CA LEU A 83 -12.18 0.28 -0.29
C LEU A 83 -12.81 0.74 1.03
N GLY A 84 -13.71 1.73 0.98
CA GLY A 84 -14.47 2.19 2.14
C GLY A 84 -15.36 1.13 2.77
N LYS A 85 -16.04 0.30 1.96
CA LYS A 85 -16.86 -0.83 2.44
C LYS A 85 -16.00 -1.88 3.14
N MET A 86 -14.82 -2.17 2.62
CA MET A 86 -13.88 -3.11 3.24
C MET A 86 -13.42 -2.63 4.62
N GLN A 87 -13.12 -1.33 4.76
CA GLN A 87 -12.74 -0.72 6.04
C GLN A 87 -13.85 -0.80 7.08
N LEU A 88 -15.09 -0.59 6.66
CA LEU A 88 -16.26 -0.66 7.54
C LEU A 88 -16.69 -2.09 7.89
N GLY A 89 -16.01 -3.12 7.35
CA GLY A 89 -16.34 -4.52 7.57
C GLY A 89 -17.70 -4.92 7.01
N VAL A 90 -18.16 -4.24 5.96
CA VAL A 90 -19.47 -4.53 5.34
C VAL A 90 -19.39 -5.89 4.66
N ARG A 91 -20.29 -6.82 5.03
CA ARG A 91 -20.34 -8.20 4.51
C ARG A 91 -20.51 -8.32 2.98
N GLU A 92 -20.96 -7.27 2.33
CA GLU A 92 -21.14 -7.18 0.87
C GLU A 92 -19.88 -6.66 0.14
N ALA A 93 -18.78 -6.38 0.88
CA ALA A 93 -17.53 -6.01 0.23
C ALA A 93 -16.99 -7.18 -0.59
N THR A 94 -16.43 -6.89 -1.76
CA THR A 94 -15.86 -7.87 -2.71
C THR A 94 -14.80 -8.77 -2.07
N VAL A 95 -14.19 -8.30 -0.96
CA VAL A 95 -13.16 -9.01 -0.17
C VAL A 95 -13.59 -9.00 1.28
N THR A 96 -14.28 -10.04 1.72
CA THR A 96 -14.84 -10.14 3.08
C THR A 96 -13.91 -10.80 4.09
N ASP A 97 -12.90 -11.54 3.63
CA ASP A 97 -12.02 -12.35 4.50
C ASP A 97 -10.53 -11.98 4.30
N VAL A 98 -10.27 -10.66 4.28
CA VAL A 98 -8.89 -10.17 4.26
C VAL A 98 -8.25 -10.42 5.62
N THR A 99 -7.13 -11.12 5.65
CA THR A 99 -6.38 -11.36 6.90
C THR A 99 -6.03 -10.02 7.59
N GLY A 100 -6.08 -9.97 8.92
CA GLY A 100 -5.92 -8.74 9.69
C GLY A 100 -4.72 -7.86 9.31
N GLY A 101 -3.59 -8.46 8.90
CA GLY A 101 -2.42 -7.73 8.43
C GLY A 101 -2.64 -7.00 7.08
N MET A 102 -3.43 -7.58 6.19
CA MET A 102 -3.75 -6.96 4.89
C MET A 102 -4.79 -5.84 5.04
N LEU A 103 -5.77 -5.98 5.93
CA LEU A 103 -6.73 -4.91 6.25
C LEU A 103 -6.01 -3.67 6.82
N GLY A 104 -5.02 -3.87 7.68
CA GLY A 104 -4.20 -2.77 8.20
C GLY A 104 -3.49 -2.01 7.09
N LYS A 105 -2.85 -2.72 6.13
CA LYS A 105 -2.23 -2.10 4.95
C LYS A 105 -3.22 -1.31 4.09
N ILE A 106 -4.40 -1.88 3.83
CA ILE A 106 -5.44 -1.23 3.03
C ILE A 106 -5.92 0.05 3.72
N SER A 107 -6.11 0.03 5.03
CA SER A 107 -6.52 1.22 5.79
C SER A 107 -5.50 2.34 5.70
N GLU A 108 -4.21 2.03 5.77
CA GLU A 108 -3.13 3.03 5.63
C GLU A 108 -3.00 3.57 4.19
N LEU A 109 -3.47 2.85 3.19
CA LEU A 109 -3.41 3.26 1.78
C LEU A 109 -4.62 4.09 1.32
N THR A 110 -5.65 4.24 2.15
CA THR A 110 -6.85 5.02 1.80
C THR A 110 -6.55 6.50 1.58
N PRO A 111 -5.81 7.21 2.45
CA PRO A 111 -5.54 8.63 2.24
C PRO A 111 -4.85 8.95 0.90
N PRO A 112 -3.82 8.22 0.45
CA PRO A 112 -3.26 8.48 -0.89
C PRO A 112 -4.25 8.16 -2.02
N VAL A 113 -5.10 7.13 -1.91
CA VAL A 113 -6.11 6.83 -2.94
C VAL A 113 -7.16 7.94 -3.01
N GLU A 114 -7.62 8.47 -1.88
CA GLU A 114 -8.49 9.66 -1.81
C GLU A 114 -7.85 10.91 -2.42
N ALA A 115 -6.53 11.02 -2.35
CA ALA A 115 -5.77 12.07 -2.99
C ALA A 115 -5.53 11.81 -4.51
N GLY A 116 -6.09 10.74 -5.09
CA GLY A 116 -5.96 10.39 -6.50
C GLY A 116 -4.67 9.64 -6.86
N ILE A 117 -3.95 9.12 -5.88
CA ILE A 117 -2.73 8.33 -6.08
C ILE A 117 -3.11 6.86 -6.22
N SER A 118 -2.86 6.25 -7.37
CA SER A 118 -3.14 4.82 -7.57
C SER A 118 -2.19 3.93 -6.78
N VAL A 119 -2.70 2.81 -6.26
CA VAL A 119 -1.90 1.82 -5.53
C VAL A 119 -1.95 0.49 -6.28
N LEU A 120 -0.80 -0.10 -6.54
CA LEU A 120 -0.68 -1.40 -7.19
C LEU A 120 -0.03 -2.41 -6.24
N ILE A 121 -0.78 -3.44 -5.86
CA ILE A 121 -0.29 -4.53 -5.01
C ILE A 121 0.18 -5.68 -5.90
N VAL A 122 1.43 -6.11 -5.74
CA VAL A 122 2.08 -7.11 -6.60
C VAL A 122 2.87 -8.14 -5.80
N ASN A 123 3.06 -9.31 -6.39
CA ASN A 123 3.93 -10.34 -5.81
C ASN A 123 5.41 -9.96 -5.99
N ALA A 124 6.07 -9.56 -4.91
CA ALA A 124 7.48 -9.18 -4.91
C ALA A 124 8.44 -10.39 -5.00
N LEU A 125 7.95 -11.61 -4.76
CA LEU A 125 8.76 -12.83 -4.87
C LEU A 125 8.92 -13.28 -6.33
N LYS A 126 8.07 -12.79 -7.24
CA LYS A 126 8.21 -13.09 -8.68
C LYS A 126 9.26 -12.16 -9.31
N PRO A 127 10.22 -12.73 -10.07
CA PRO A 127 11.26 -11.94 -10.74
C PRO A 127 10.67 -10.79 -11.56
N ASP A 128 11.31 -9.63 -11.48
CA ASP A 128 10.99 -8.40 -12.23
C ASP A 128 9.62 -7.77 -11.95
N ASN A 129 8.75 -8.35 -11.12
CA ASN A 129 7.40 -7.82 -10.91
C ASN A 129 7.42 -6.38 -10.40
N VAL A 130 8.20 -6.08 -9.36
CA VAL A 130 8.32 -4.72 -8.81
C VAL A 130 8.91 -3.78 -9.86
N TYR A 131 9.95 -4.22 -10.59
CA TYR A 131 10.55 -3.42 -11.66
C TYR A 131 9.53 -3.10 -12.77
N LYS A 132 8.80 -4.09 -13.25
CA LYS A 132 7.75 -3.92 -14.28
C LYS A 132 6.64 -2.98 -13.79
N ALA A 133 6.23 -3.11 -12.52
CA ALA A 133 5.25 -2.22 -11.89
C ALA A 133 5.74 -0.76 -11.89
N LEU A 134 6.99 -0.52 -11.48
CA LEU A 134 7.63 0.81 -11.50
C LEU A 134 7.70 1.39 -12.91
N LYS A 135 7.90 0.54 -13.94
CA LYS A 135 7.92 0.95 -15.35
C LYS A 135 6.51 1.10 -15.96
N GLY A 136 5.43 0.92 -15.20
CA GLY A 136 4.05 0.99 -15.71
C GLY A 136 3.69 -0.14 -16.68
N GLN A 137 4.46 -1.22 -16.71
CA GLN A 137 4.18 -2.37 -17.55
C GLN A 137 3.03 -3.22 -16.97
N ARG A 138 2.31 -3.91 -17.85
CA ARG A 138 1.20 -4.78 -17.43
C ARG A 138 1.72 -5.99 -16.66
N ILE A 139 1.25 -6.15 -15.43
CA ILE A 139 1.57 -7.26 -14.54
C ILE A 139 0.33 -7.81 -13.86
N VAL A 140 0.46 -8.98 -13.23
CA VAL A 140 -0.59 -9.53 -12.38
C VAL A 140 -0.51 -8.84 -11.01
N GLY A 141 -1.63 -8.29 -10.56
CA GLY A 141 -1.72 -7.57 -9.29
C GLY A 141 -3.13 -7.09 -9.00
N THR A 142 -3.29 -6.32 -7.93
CA THR A 142 -4.50 -5.59 -7.58
C THR A 142 -4.24 -4.09 -7.70
N LEU A 143 -4.99 -3.42 -8.56
CA LEU A 143 -5.02 -1.97 -8.67
C LEU A 143 -6.10 -1.40 -7.74
N ILE A 144 -5.77 -0.35 -7.00
CA ILE A 144 -6.70 0.41 -6.15
C ILE A 144 -6.65 1.87 -6.61
N GLU A 145 -7.82 2.44 -6.99
CA GLU A 145 -7.95 3.82 -7.47
C GLU A 145 -9.35 4.40 -7.27
#